data_b9e673308e460c53e7328757aea133b2
#
_entry.id   b9e673308e460c53e7328757aea133b2
#
_cell.length_a   1.000
_cell.length_b   1.000
_cell.length_c   1.000
_cell.angle_alpha   90.00
_cell.angle_beta   90.00
_cell.angle_gamma   90.00
#
_symmetry.space_group_name_H-M   'P 1'
#
loop_
_entity.id
_entity.type
_entity.pdbx_description
1 polymer ?
#
loop_
_entity_poly.entity_id
_entity_poly.type
_entity_poly.pdbx_seq_one_letter_code
_entity_poly.pdbx_strand_id
1 'polypeptide(L)'
;AASSATVTVKSHGDLLGQVNWGELEQKGQVANDRVKAEIIDSGRNWVHTTVIDEDTGMPIPCRIHFRSVKGVPYAPHGYHSHVNSDMGTWHIDNGGDVRLGQSSYAYIDGTCQGWLPRGEVIVDVARGFEYEPLRVKMRVEPGQRNLELRIKRWCDMKADRYFSGDTHVHFLSTQGAHTEAQGEDLDVVNLLLSQWGHLFSNTEEFIGHPSVAHNGKSIVYATQENRQHVLGHLTLLGLKYPVDPWCSGGSNEAEHGGNLETTLSHWADACRDQGGTVILPHIPNPNCEPATLIATGRVDAVEYLTHAIYGHNEYYRYLNCGYKLPLVGGTDKMTSDVPVGLYRTYVYIPDNEEFNYDNWCKYLRAGNTFLSGGPIIRLTADGQPIGST
;
A
#
# COMPACT_ATOMS: atom_id res chain seq x y z
N ALA A 1 -17.55 -18.69 22.97
CA ALA A 1 -18.95 -18.98 22.66
C ALA A 1 -19.86 -18.49 23.79
N ALA A 2 -21.16 -18.28 23.52
CA ALA A 2 -22.11 -17.95 24.58
C ALA A 2 -22.23 -19.14 25.54
N SER A 3 -22.40 -18.88 26.83
CA SER A 3 -22.52 -19.93 27.85
C SER A 3 -23.72 -20.90 27.61
N SER A 4 -24.73 -20.42 26.86
CA SER A 4 -25.88 -21.24 26.42
C SER A 4 -25.59 -22.08 25.17
N ALA A 5 -24.44 -21.94 24.52
CA ALA A 5 -24.09 -22.73 23.35
C ALA A 5 -23.95 -24.21 23.69
N THR A 6 -24.24 -25.07 22.69
CA THR A 6 -24.15 -26.53 22.85
C THR A 6 -23.15 -27.09 21.83
N VAL A 7 -22.22 -27.90 22.30
CA VAL A 7 -21.37 -28.75 21.46
C VAL A 7 -22.10 -30.03 21.17
N THR A 8 -22.40 -30.28 19.89
CA THR A 8 -23.13 -31.49 19.45
C THR A 8 -22.18 -32.44 18.72
N VAL A 9 -22.08 -33.67 19.16
CA VAL A 9 -21.28 -34.73 18.53
C VAL A 9 -22.16 -35.69 17.79
N LYS A 10 -21.88 -35.88 16.49
CA LYS A 10 -22.62 -36.81 15.61
C LYS A 10 -21.64 -37.78 14.94
N SER A 11 -22.12 -38.98 14.63
CA SER A 11 -21.43 -39.96 13.80
C SER A 11 -22.40 -40.49 12.75
N HIS A 12 -22.02 -40.40 11.46
CA HIS A 12 -22.89 -40.83 10.33
C HIS A 12 -24.30 -40.22 10.33
N GLY A 13 -24.44 -39.01 10.90
CA GLY A 13 -25.74 -38.35 11.04
C GLY A 13 -26.45 -38.59 12.39
N ASP A 14 -26.10 -39.63 13.11
CA ASP A 14 -26.68 -39.97 14.41
C ASP A 14 -26.12 -39.13 15.52
N LEU A 15 -26.98 -38.62 16.39
CA LEU A 15 -26.56 -37.86 17.57
C LEU A 15 -25.92 -38.80 18.60
N LEU A 16 -24.65 -38.60 18.92
CA LEU A 16 -23.94 -39.32 19.97
C LEU A 16 -24.11 -38.65 21.34
N GLY A 17 -24.19 -37.33 21.37
CA GLY A 17 -24.40 -36.59 22.60
C GLY A 17 -24.25 -35.09 22.43
N GLN A 18 -24.61 -34.37 23.46
CA GLN A 18 -24.50 -32.92 23.55
C GLN A 18 -23.87 -32.51 24.88
N VAL A 19 -23.06 -31.44 24.84
CA VAL A 19 -22.44 -30.86 26.03
C VAL A 19 -22.68 -29.35 26.01
N ASN A 20 -23.16 -28.81 27.14
CA ASN A 20 -23.30 -27.36 27.28
C ASN A 20 -21.93 -26.70 27.37
N TRP A 21 -21.72 -25.66 26.58
CA TRP A 21 -20.44 -24.95 26.54
C TRP A 21 -20.11 -24.26 27.87
N GLY A 22 -21.07 -23.58 28.48
CA GLY A 22 -20.84 -22.89 29.76
C GLY A 22 -20.48 -23.85 30.89
N GLU A 23 -21.10 -25.05 30.91
CA GLU A 23 -20.74 -26.09 31.88
C GLU A 23 -19.34 -26.64 31.62
N LEU A 24 -18.98 -26.87 30.37
CA LEU A 24 -17.64 -27.31 29.96
C LEU A 24 -16.59 -26.28 30.34
N GLU A 25 -16.88 -24.99 30.11
CA GLU A 25 -15.98 -23.88 30.44
C GLU A 25 -15.74 -23.75 31.97
N GLN A 26 -16.79 -23.94 32.76
CA GLN A 26 -16.69 -23.91 34.23
C GLN A 26 -15.96 -25.11 34.81
N LYS A 27 -16.23 -26.32 34.28
CA LYS A 27 -15.73 -27.58 34.84
C LYS A 27 -14.41 -28.05 34.20
N GLY A 28 -14.05 -27.48 33.04
CA GLY A 28 -12.92 -27.93 32.20
C GLY A 28 -13.15 -29.27 31.52
N GLN A 29 -14.09 -30.10 32.02
CA GLN A 29 -14.43 -31.41 31.48
C GLN A 29 -15.90 -31.73 31.80
N VAL A 30 -16.61 -32.27 30.81
CA VAL A 30 -17.98 -32.79 30.93
C VAL A 30 -18.07 -34.10 30.19
N ALA A 31 -18.71 -35.09 30.79
CA ALA A 31 -18.93 -36.38 30.16
C ALA A 31 -20.40 -36.82 30.33
N ASN A 32 -20.92 -37.50 29.33
CA ASN A 32 -22.16 -38.26 29.40
C ASN A 32 -21.90 -39.67 28.88
N ASP A 33 -22.96 -40.49 28.76
CA ASP A 33 -22.84 -41.92 28.46
C ASP A 33 -22.02 -42.26 27.21
N ARG A 34 -21.94 -41.36 26.22
CA ARG A 34 -21.32 -41.62 24.91
C ARG A 34 -20.28 -40.58 24.48
N VAL A 35 -20.25 -39.46 25.17
CA VAL A 35 -19.37 -38.33 24.78
C VAL A 35 -18.65 -37.79 26.02
N LYS A 36 -17.34 -37.69 25.93
CA LYS A 36 -16.50 -36.92 26.84
C LYS A 36 -15.98 -35.71 26.11
N ALA A 37 -16.19 -34.52 26.66
CA ALA A 37 -15.58 -33.26 26.19
C ALA A 37 -14.64 -32.73 27.29
N GLU A 38 -13.48 -32.25 26.87
CA GLU A 38 -12.44 -31.71 27.75
C GLU A 38 -11.81 -30.50 27.11
N ILE A 39 -11.62 -29.43 27.86
CA ILE A 39 -10.86 -28.26 27.42
C ILE A 39 -9.38 -28.58 27.61
N ILE A 40 -8.69 -28.72 26.49
CA ILE A 40 -7.23 -28.89 26.50
C ILE A 40 -6.52 -27.55 26.40
N ASP A 41 -5.38 -27.42 27.05
CA ASP A 41 -4.52 -26.26 26.88
C ASP A 41 -4.01 -26.20 25.45
N SER A 42 -4.31 -25.12 24.73
CA SER A 42 -3.91 -24.93 23.32
C SER A 42 -2.39 -24.76 23.14
N GLY A 43 -1.63 -24.62 24.22
CA GLY A 43 -0.21 -24.27 24.17
C GLY A 43 0.05 -22.85 23.69
N ARG A 44 -0.97 -21.97 23.74
CA ARG A 44 -0.90 -20.58 23.26
C ARG A 44 -1.31 -19.60 24.35
N ASN A 45 -0.80 -18.39 24.24
CA ASN A 45 -1.25 -17.26 25.05
C ASN A 45 -1.96 -16.23 24.13
N TRP A 46 -2.96 -15.55 24.66
CA TRP A 46 -3.47 -14.32 24.07
C TRP A 46 -2.52 -13.19 24.45
N VAL A 47 -1.84 -12.61 23.46
CA VAL A 47 -0.80 -11.62 23.68
C VAL A 47 -1.20 -10.30 23.04
N HIS A 48 -1.11 -9.23 23.81
CA HIS A 48 -1.18 -7.86 23.33
C HIS A 48 0.23 -7.40 22.96
N THR A 49 0.44 -7.00 21.73
CA THR A 49 1.72 -6.54 21.20
C THR A 49 1.66 -5.04 20.93
N THR A 50 2.69 -4.32 21.37
CA THR A 50 2.91 -2.90 21.06
C THR A 50 4.23 -2.76 20.32
N VAL A 51 4.23 -2.04 19.20
CA VAL A 51 5.43 -1.64 18.48
C VAL A 51 5.67 -0.17 18.71
N ILE A 52 6.81 0.16 19.26
CA ILE A 52 7.20 1.50 19.71
C ILE A 52 8.31 2.04 18.82
N ASP A 53 8.18 3.29 18.44
CA ASP A 53 9.27 4.09 17.88
C ASP A 53 10.29 4.36 18.99
N GLU A 54 11.55 4.01 18.76
CA GLU A 54 12.59 4.08 19.80
C GLU A 54 12.91 5.52 20.21
N ASP A 55 12.80 6.48 19.29
CA ASP A 55 13.14 7.88 19.51
C ASP A 55 12.02 8.62 20.28
N THR A 56 10.76 8.31 19.98
CA THR A 56 9.60 9.00 20.57
C THR A 56 9.01 8.26 21.77
N GLY A 57 9.25 6.97 21.91
CA GLY A 57 8.64 6.10 22.90
C GLY A 57 7.15 5.85 22.70
N MET A 58 6.57 6.24 21.55
CA MET A 58 5.15 6.13 21.26
C MET A 58 4.86 4.94 20.31
N PRO A 59 3.67 4.33 20.44
CA PRO A 59 3.22 3.34 19.46
C PRO A 59 3.24 3.91 18.05
N ILE A 60 3.69 3.11 17.07
CA ILE A 60 3.88 3.57 15.70
C ILE A 60 3.31 2.59 14.68
N PRO A 61 2.53 3.06 13.68
CA PRO A 61 2.02 2.22 12.60
C PRO A 61 3.15 1.51 11.85
N CYS A 62 2.95 0.22 11.57
CA CYS A 62 3.93 -0.61 10.89
C CYS A 62 3.26 -1.87 10.31
N ARG A 63 3.99 -2.65 9.53
CA ARG A 63 3.57 -4.01 9.19
C ARG A 63 4.28 -5.02 10.08
N ILE A 64 3.54 -6.04 10.55
CA ILE A 64 4.04 -7.06 11.48
C ILE A 64 3.67 -8.47 11.01
N HIS A 65 4.57 -9.41 11.23
CA HIS A 65 4.37 -10.83 10.96
C HIS A 65 4.90 -11.67 12.12
N PHE A 66 4.10 -12.64 12.56
CA PHE A 66 4.50 -13.62 13.58
C PHE A 66 4.53 -15.01 12.98
N ARG A 67 5.56 -15.79 13.29
CA ARG A 67 5.62 -17.21 12.92
C ARG A 67 6.35 -18.04 13.97
N SER A 68 6.04 -19.33 14.03
CA SER A 68 6.88 -20.27 14.77
C SER A 68 8.24 -20.45 14.09
N VAL A 69 9.17 -21.05 14.79
CA VAL A 69 10.47 -21.45 14.21
C VAL A 69 10.35 -22.47 13.07
N LYS A 70 9.19 -23.11 12.95
CA LYS A 70 8.86 -24.04 11.84
C LYS A 70 8.17 -23.33 10.66
N GLY A 71 8.00 -22.02 10.71
CA GLY A 71 7.37 -21.22 9.66
C GLY A 71 5.84 -21.17 9.71
N VAL A 72 5.19 -21.73 10.74
CA VAL A 72 3.73 -21.61 10.88
C VAL A 72 3.36 -20.17 11.23
N PRO A 73 2.53 -19.47 10.42
CA PRO A 73 2.15 -18.09 10.68
C PRO A 73 1.10 -17.98 11.80
N TYR A 74 1.10 -16.86 12.50
CA TYR A 74 0.12 -16.47 13.51
C TYR A 74 -0.32 -15.04 13.23
N ALA A 75 -1.44 -14.90 12.50
CA ALA A 75 -1.98 -13.57 12.23
C ALA A 75 -2.52 -12.92 13.51
N PRO A 76 -2.33 -11.61 13.68
CA PRO A 76 -3.08 -10.86 14.68
C PRO A 76 -4.59 -11.04 14.52
N HIS A 77 -5.33 -10.89 15.62
CA HIS A 77 -6.78 -10.99 15.58
C HIS A 77 -7.39 -9.91 14.68
N GLY A 78 -8.28 -10.32 13.79
CA GLY A 78 -8.90 -9.44 12.78
C GLY A 78 -8.13 -9.34 11.46
N TYR A 79 -6.95 -9.97 11.36
CA TYR A 79 -6.13 -10.00 10.14
C TYR A 79 -6.07 -11.39 9.54
N HIS A 80 -5.75 -11.47 8.26
CA HIS A 80 -5.68 -12.74 7.55
C HIS A 80 -4.31 -13.42 7.75
N SER A 81 -4.33 -14.72 7.95
CA SER A 81 -3.10 -15.55 7.94
C SER A 81 -2.62 -15.85 6.52
N HIS A 82 -3.47 -15.62 5.54
CA HIS A 82 -3.22 -15.83 4.13
C HIS A 82 -3.85 -14.70 3.32
N VAL A 83 -3.08 -14.07 2.48
CA VAL A 83 -3.51 -13.04 1.54
C VAL A 83 -3.64 -13.69 0.18
N ASN A 84 -4.81 -13.59 -0.44
CA ASN A 84 -5.00 -14.04 -1.81
C ASN A 84 -4.46 -12.94 -2.75
N SER A 85 -3.45 -13.30 -3.54
CA SER A 85 -2.80 -12.42 -4.49
C SER A 85 -2.77 -13.05 -5.89
N ASP A 86 -3.83 -13.80 -6.22
CA ASP A 86 -3.97 -14.35 -7.57
C ASP A 86 -4.25 -13.21 -8.55
N MET A 87 -3.23 -12.85 -9.31
CA MET A 87 -3.30 -11.82 -10.35
C MET A 87 -4.26 -12.16 -11.49
N GLY A 88 -4.70 -13.41 -11.61
CA GLY A 88 -5.74 -13.82 -12.56
C GLY A 88 -7.14 -13.38 -12.16
N THR A 89 -7.31 -12.95 -10.92
CA THR A 89 -8.57 -12.43 -10.38
C THR A 89 -8.29 -11.08 -9.74
N TRP A 90 -8.71 -10.03 -10.37
CA TRP A 90 -8.59 -8.66 -9.85
C TRP A 90 -9.29 -8.54 -8.50
N HIS A 91 -8.53 -8.40 -7.44
CA HIS A 91 -9.05 -8.27 -6.08
C HIS A 91 -8.90 -6.84 -5.60
N ILE A 92 -9.99 -6.34 -5.03
CA ILE A 92 -9.92 -5.11 -4.25
C ILE A 92 -9.13 -5.42 -2.98
N ASP A 93 -8.09 -4.66 -2.74
CA ASP A 93 -7.35 -4.66 -1.49
C ASP A 93 -8.08 -3.76 -0.48
N ASN A 94 -8.47 -4.31 0.64
CA ASN A 94 -9.12 -3.52 1.69
C ASN A 94 -8.13 -2.75 2.57
N GLY A 95 -6.81 -2.93 2.34
CA GLY A 95 -5.76 -2.26 3.10
C GLY A 95 -5.69 -2.70 4.56
N GLY A 96 -5.03 -3.75 4.81
CA GLY A 96 -4.85 -4.27 6.17
C GLY A 96 -3.80 -5.36 6.22
N ASP A 97 -3.59 -6.01 5.09
CA ASP A 97 -2.65 -7.10 4.94
C ASP A 97 -1.81 -6.94 3.67
N VAL A 98 -0.57 -7.37 3.72
CA VAL A 98 0.28 -7.50 2.53
C VAL A 98 1.05 -8.82 2.56
N ARG A 99 1.17 -9.49 1.42
CA ARG A 99 1.98 -10.69 1.27
C ARG A 99 3.31 -10.36 0.61
N LEU A 100 4.39 -10.56 1.32
CA LEU A 100 5.74 -10.41 0.81
C LEU A 100 6.42 -11.78 0.75
N GLY A 101 6.55 -12.30 -0.46
CA GLY A 101 7.03 -13.68 -0.67
C GLY A 101 6.07 -14.71 -0.06
N GLN A 102 6.52 -15.44 0.94
CA GLN A 102 5.74 -16.46 1.64
C GLN A 102 5.10 -15.97 2.95
N SER A 103 5.29 -14.70 3.31
CA SER A 103 4.83 -14.15 4.59
C SER A 103 3.74 -13.12 4.39
N SER A 104 2.59 -13.30 5.07
CA SER A 104 1.54 -12.28 5.15
C SER A 104 1.80 -11.41 6.37
N TYR A 105 1.86 -10.11 6.16
CA TYR A 105 2.04 -9.09 7.19
C TYR A 105 0.70 -8.39 7.43
N ALA A 106 0.43 -8.07 8.69
CA ALA A 106 -0.68 -7.21 9.06
C ALA A 106 -0.21 -5.76 9.20
N TYR A 107 -0.93 -4.81 8.62
CA TYR A 107 -0.73 -3.39 8.91
C TYR A 107 -1.45 -3.03 10.20
N ILE A 108 -0.70 -2.60 11.21
CA ILE A 108 -1.22 -2.26 12.54
C ILE A 108 -0.95 -0.79 12.86
N ASP A 109 -1.83 -0.19 13.65
CA ASP A 109 -1.65 1.15 14.19
C ASP A 109 -0.87 1.11 15.51
N GLY A 110 0.35 0.58 15.44
CA GLY A 110 1.26 0.44 16.57
C GLY A 110 0.89 -0.64 17.58
N THR A 111 -0.33 -1.19 17.53
CA THR A 111 -0.76 -2.24 18.45
C THR A 111 -1.54 -3.35 17.76
N CYS A 112 -1.41 -4.57 18.26
CA CYS A 112 -2.24 -5.69 17.86
C CYS A 112 -2.37 -6.70 18.99
N GLN A 113 -3.25 -7.67 18.81
CA GLN A 113 -3.39 -8.78 19.77
C GLN A 113 -3.71 -10.09 19.02
N GLY A 114 -3.34 -11.20 19.61
CA GLY A 114 -3.60 -12.50 18.97
C GLY A 114 -3.05 -13.67 19.76
N TRP A 115 -3.36 -14.88 19.28
CA TRP A 115 -2.87 -16.11 19.86
C TRP A 115 -1.45 -16.40 19.37
N LEU A 116 -0.46 -16.34 20.27
CA LEU A 116 0.92 -16.76 20.01
C LEU A 116 1.23 -18.08 20.71
N PRO A 117 2.01 -19.01 20.08
CA PRO A 117 2.43 -20.23 20.72
C PRO A 117 3.38 -19.94 21.87
N ARG A 118 3.29 -20.68 22.95
CA ARG A 118 4.33 -20.67 24.00
C ARG A 118 5.60 -21.29 23.43
N GLY A 119 6.72 -20.70 23.82
CA GLY A 119 8.05 -21.09 23.29
C GLY A 119 8.55 -20.11 22.25
N GLU A 120 9.40 -20.57 21.35
CA GLU A 120 10.10 -19.71 20.38
C GLU A 120 9.20 -19.26 19.25
N VAL A 121 9.15 -17.95 19.04
CA VAL A 121 8.50 -17.27 17.91
C VAL A 121 9.50 -16.36 17.21
N ILE A 122 9.31 -16.16 15.92
CA ILE A 122 10.02 -15.16 15.14
C ILE A 122 9.02 -14.07 14.82
N VAL A 123 9.42 -12.84 15.06
CA VAL A 123 8.62 -11.65 14.76
C VAL A 123 9.39 -10.79 13.77
N ASP A 124 8.73 -10.42 12.68
CA ASP A 124 9.24 -9.48 11.69
C ASP A 124 8.39 -8.20 11.78
N VAL A 125 9.03 -7.05 11.90
CA VAL A 125 8.39 -5.73 11.87
C VAL A 125 9.13 -4.86 10.86
N ALA A 126 8.41 -4.12 10.05
CA ALA A 126 8.99 -3.14 9.14
C ALA A 126 8.08 -1.92 8.97
N ARG A 127 8.69 -0.77 8.66
CA ARG A 127 8.02 0.50 8.42
C ARG A 127 8.79 1.30 7.38
N GLY A 128 8.32 1.28 6.14
CA GLY A 128 8.91 2.03 5.04
C GLY A 128 10.43 1.85 4.87
N PHE A 129 11.08 2.87 4.32
CA PHE A 129 12.51 2.84 4.01
C PHE A 129 13.39 3.53 5.06
N GLU A 130 12.81 4.35 5.92
CA GLU A 130 13.52 5.19 6.87
C GLU A 130 13.68 4.56 8.25
N TYR A 131 13.12 3.34 8.45
CA TYR A 131 13.26 2.54 9.67
C TYR A 131 14.07 1.29 9.43
N GLU A 132 14.88 0.93 10.42
CA GLU A 132 15.56 -0.36 10.44
C GLU A 132 14.53 -1.48 10.62
N PRO A 133 14.45 -2.47 9.70
CA PRO A 133 13.52 -3.58 9.86
C PRO A 133 13.96 -4.46 11.04
N LEU A 134 13.02 -4.83 11.89
CA LEU A 134 13.25 -5.72 13.03
C LEU A 134 12.90 -7.16 12.65
N ARG A 135 13.86 -8.07 12.79
CA ARG A 135 13.60 -9.51 12.84
C ARG A 135 14.17 -10.05 14.13
N VAL A 136 13.31 -10.50 15.02
CA VAL A 136 13.70 -11.02 16.32
C VAL A 136 13.14 -12.41 16.57
N LYS A 137 13.99 -13.29 17.10
CA LYS A 137 13.61 -14.58 17.68
C LYS A 137 13.46 -14.39 19.17
N MET A 138 12.30 -14.68 19.71
CA MET A 138 11.99 -14.48 21.11
C MET A 138 11.20 -15.66 21.65
N ARG A 139 11.06 -15.71 22.98
CA ARG A 139 10.31 -16.74 23.69
C ARG A 139 9.06 -16.14 24.33
N VAL A 140 7.92 -16.74 24.04
CA VAL A 140 6.65 -16.45 24.73
C VAL A 140 6.54 -17.37 25.94
N GLU A 141 6.60 -16.79 27.13
CA GLU A 141 6.55 -17.56 28.39
C GLU A 141 5.10 -17.92 28.78
N PRO A 142 4.87 -19.01 29.51
CA PRO A 142 3.55 -19.34 30.04
C PRO A 142 2.94 -18.15 30.80
N GLY A 143 1.71 -17.76 30.43
CA GLY A 143 1.01 -16.65 31.09
C GLY A 143 1.41 -15.25 30.60
N GLN A 144 2.40 -15.11 29.75
CA GLN A 144 2.77 -13.82 29.17
C GLN A 144 1.60 -13.27 28.34
N ARG A 145 1.25 -12.00 28.62
CA ARG A 145 0.11 -11.31 27.96
C ARG A 145 0.51 -10.07 27.19
N ASN A 146 1.70 -9.55 27.41
CA ASN A 146 2.19 -8.34 26.77
C ASN A 146 3.53 -8.61 26.08
N LEU A 147 3.70 -7.95 24.94
CA LEU A 147 4.93 -7.95 24.16
C LEU A 147 5.18 -6.52 23.69
N GLU A 148 6.37 -6.01 23.96
CA GLU A 148 6.84 -4.73 23.45
C GLU A 148 7.97 -4.95 22.47
N LEU A 149 7.88 -4.34 21.30
CA LEU A 149 8.90 -4.33 20.26
C LEU A 149 9.28 -2.89 19.96
N ARG A 150 10.55 -2.66 19.63
CA ARG A 150 11.06 -1.33 19.31
C ARG A 150 11.66 -1.33 17.94
N ILE A 151 11.33 -0.32 17.14
CA ILE A 151 11.93 -0.06 15.83
C ILE A 151 12.58 1.32 15.85
N LYS A 152 13.67 1.45 15.12
CA LYS A 152 14.48 2.65 15.12
C LYS A 152 14.48 3.31 13.74
N ARG A 153 14.30 4.63 13.74
CA ARG A 153 14.51 5.45 12.54
C ARG A 153 16.02 5.62 12.31
N TRP A 154 16.50 5.34 11.09
CA TRP A 154 17.91 5.55 10.73
C TRP A 154 18.14 6.82 9.91
N CYS A 155 17.11 7.32 9.24
CA CYS A 155 17.13 8.65 8.61
C CYS A 155 15.73 9.28 8.68
N ASP A 156 15.68 10.61 8.62
CA ASP A 156 14.43 11.37 8.61
C ASP A 156 14.43 12.31 7.39
N MET A 157 13.77 11.87 6.32
CA MET A 157 13.68 12.66 5.09
C MET A 157 12.72 13.85 5.26
N LYS A 158 11.74 13.76 6.16
CA LYS A 158 10.82 14.87 6.45
C LYS A 158 11.54 16.01 7.17
N ALA A 159 12.49 15.70 8.06
CA ALA A 159 13.36 16.71 8.67
C ALA A 159 14.22 17.43 7.62
N ASP A 160 14.57 16.75 6.53
CA ASP A 160 15.26 17.32 5.38
C ASP A 160 14.28 17.90 4.33
N ARG A 161 12.99 18.04 4.68
CA ARG A 161 11.93 18.60 3.83
C ARG A 161 11.59 17.79 2.58
N TYR A 162 11.90 16.50 2.55
CA TYR A 162 11.46 15.57 1.52
C TYR A 162 10.24 14.80 1.98
N PHE A 163 9.16 14.91 1.22
CA PHE A 163 7.89 14.23 1.49
C PHE A 163 7.65 13.13 0.48
N SER A 164 7.48 11.92 0.98
CA SER A 164 7.37 10.73 0.15
C SER A 164 5.97 10.54 -0.42
N GLY A 165 5.85 9.96 -1.62
CA GLY A 165 4.56 9.63 -2.21
C GLY A 165 4.65 8.52 -3.24
N ASP A 166 3.53 7.86 -3.45
CA ASP A 166 3.30 6.89 -4.52
C ASP A 166 2.37 7.52 -5.57
N THR A 167 2.82 7.60 -6.81
CA THR A 167 2.06 8.23 -7.89
C THR A 167 1.03 7.28 -8.51
N HIS A 168 1.07 5.96 -8.17
CA HIS A 168 0.36 4.95 -8.94
C HIS A 168 -0.12 3.77 -8.07
N VAL A 169 -1.37 3.85 -7.61
CA VAL A 169 -1.98 2.81 -6.76
C VAL A 169 -3.40 2.50 -7.24
N HIS A 170 -3.74 1.20 -7.39
CA HIS A 170 -5.06 0.71 -7.76
C HIS A 170 -5.67 -0.19 -6.71
N PHE A 171 -6.98 -0.45 -6.81
CA PHE A 171 -7.75 -1.47 -6.07
C PHE A 171 -7.68 -1.38 -4.55
N LEU A 172 -7.39 -0.23 -4.01
CA LEU A 172 -7.32 0.02 -2.58
C LEU A 172 -8.37 1.05 -2.18
N SER A 173 -9.10 0.84 -1.08
CA SER A 173 -9.98 1.88 -0.58
C SER A 173 -9.19 3.08 -0.02
N THR A 174 -9.79 4.26 0.04
CA THR A 174 -9.16 5.43 0.67
C THR A 174 -8.72 5.14 2.10
N GLN A 175 -9.55 4.44 2.89
CA GLN A 175 -9.21 4.04 4.25
C GLN A 175 -8.05 3.04 4.28
N GLY A 176 -8.05 2.06 3.38
CA GLY A 176 -6.96 1.11 3.22
C GLY A 176 -5.66 1.78 2.82
N ALA A 177 -5.72 2.75 1.88
CA ALA A 177 -4.58 3.53 1.45
C ALA A 177 -3.96 4.35 2.59
N HIS A 178 -4.77 4.96 3.47
CA HIS A 178 -4.27 5.61 4.69
C HIS A 178 -3.59 4.62 5.65
N THR A 179 -4.18 3.44 5.83
CA THR A 179 -3.63 2.41 6.72
C THR A 179 -2.26 1.93 6.23
N GLU A 180 -2.16 1.60 4.95
CA GLU A 180 -0.90 1.16 4.35
C GLU A 180 0.13 2.30 4.31
N ALA A 181 -0.26 3.51 3.90
CA ALA A 181 0.62 4.67 3.88
C ALA A 181 1.25 4.93 5.24
N GLN A 182 0.46 4.90 6.31
CA GLN A 182 0.99 5.08 7.67
C GLN A 182 1.91 3.93 8.08
N GLY A 183 1.58 2.68 7.72
CA GLY A 183 2.43 1.52 7.97
C GLY A 183 3.75 1.53 7.18
N GLU A 184 3.76 2.16 6.00
CA GLU A 184 4.94 2.29 5.14
C GLU A 184 5.66 3.64 5.27
N ASP A 185 5.28 4.49 6.23
CA ASP A 185 5.83 5.84 6.41
C ASP A 185 5.77 6.69 5.12
N LEU A 186 4.64 6.63 4.42
CA LEU A 186 4.40 7.33 3.17
C LEU A 186 3.48 8.52 3.41
N ASP A 187 3.80 9.68 2.83
CA ASP A 187 3.05 10.91 3.05
C ASP A 187 1.87 11.07 2.10
N VAL A 188 2.03 10.67 0.82
CA VAL A 188 1.04 10.84 -0.24
C VAL A 188 0.78 9.53 -0.96
N VAL A 189 -0.50 9.21 -1.17
CA VAL A 189 -0.94 8.12 -2.05
C VAL A 189 -1.87 8.69 -3.11
N ASN A 190 -1.55 8.46 -4.38
CA ASN A 190 -2.45 8.75 -5.48
C ASN A 190 -3.17 7.45 -5.85
N LEU A 191 -4.45 7.39 -5.47
CA LEU A 191 -5.32 6.24 -5.70
C LEU A 191 -6.05 6.43 -7.02
N LEU A 192 -5.79 5.55 -7.99
CA LEU A 192 -6.19 5.76 -9.36
C LEU A 192 -7.51 5.08 -9.69
N LEU A 193 -8.48 5.89 -10.08
CA LEU A 193 -9.65 5.44 -10.82
C LEU A 193 -9.17 4.93 -12.18
N SER A 194 -9.67 3.78 -12.60
CA SER A 194 -9.34 3.21 -13.90
C SER A 194 -10.47 2.36 -14.45
N GLN A 195 -10.43 2.13 -15.75
CA GLN A 195 -11.32 1.21 -16.46
C GLN A 195 -10.51 0.16 -17.20
N TRP A 196 -10.87 -1.11 -17.03
CA TRP A 196 -10.36 -2.24 -17.81
C TRP A 196 -11.56 -2.97 -18.44
N GLY A 197 -11.82 -2.71 -19.71
CA GLY A 197 -13.02 -3.24 -20.37
C GLY A 197 -14.31 -2.84 -19.62
N HIS A 198 -14.93 -3.81 -18.97
CA HIS A 198 -16.16 -3.62 -18.17
C HIS A 198 -15.90 -3.25 -16.70
N LEU A 199 -14.68 -3.42 -16.23
CA LEU A 199 -14.32 -3.17 -14.85
C LEU A 199 -13.94 -1.71 -14.64
N PHE A 200 -14.66 -1.04 -13.74
CA PHE A 200 -14.31 0.26 -13.22
C PHE A 200 -13.79 0.08 -11.79
N SER A 201 -12.68 0.70 -11.46
CA SER A 201 -12.11 0.65 -10.12
C SER A 201 -12.13 2.01 -9.44
N ASN A 202 -12.30 1.99 -8.12
CA ASN A 202 -12.17 3.15 -7.24
C ASN A 202 -13.13 4.33 -7.52
N THR A 203 -14.22 4.11 -8.25
CA THR A 203 -15.21 5.15 -8.58
C THR A 203 -15.83 5.78 -7.33
N GLU A 204 -16.07 4.98 -6.30
CA GLU A 204 -16.64 5.38 -5.02
C GLU A 204 -15.69 6.22 -4.17
N GLU A 205 -14.41 6.17 -4.44
CA GLU A 205 -13.38 6.89 -3.68
C GLU A 205 -13.17 8.33 -4.17
N PHE A 206 -13.70 8.68 -5.34
CA PHE A 206 -13.47 9.99 -5.95
C PHE A 206 -14.30 11.08 -5.28
N ILE A 207 -13.62 12.05 -4.69
CA ILE A 207 -14.26 13.20 -4.04
C ILE A 207 -13.78 14.56 -4.57
N GLY A 208 -12.83 14.57 -5.54
CA GLY A 208 -12.31 15.78 -6.19
C GLY A 208 -11.40 16.67 -5.33
N HIS A 209 -10.95 16.18 -4.19
CA HIS A 209 -10.01 16.83 -3.29
C HIS A 209 -9.27 15.81 -2.42
N PRO A 210 -8.12 16.18 -1.80
CA PRO A 210 -7.37 15.23 -0.97
C PRO A 210 -8.16 14.82 0.28
N SER A 211 -8.08 13.55 0.62
CA SER A 211 -8.42 13.01 1.93
C SER A 211 -7.18 13.09 2.81
N VAL A 212 -7.28 13.71 3.97
CA VAL A 212 -6.19 13.81 4.95
C VAL A 212 -6.54 12.93 6.14
N ALA A 213 -5.61 12.06 6.55
CA ALA A 213 -5.81 11.24 7.74
C ALA A 213 -6.07 12.12 8.98
N HIS A 214 -6.89 11.64 9.91
CA HIS A 214 -7.27 12.39 11.12
C HIS A 214 -6.06 12.86 11.95
N ASN A 215 -4.98 12.10 11.93
CA ASN A 215 -3.72 12.45 12.60
C ASN A 215 -2.78 13.34 11.75
N GLY A 216 -3.19 13.71 10.53
CA GLY A 216 -2.40 14.53 9.61
C GLY A 216 -1.19 13.82 8.98
N LYS A 217 -1.02 12.51 9.21
CA LYS A 217 0.22 11.80 8.82
C LYS A 217 0.23 11.25 7.40
N SER A 218 -0.89 11.24 6.71
CA SER A 218 -0.96 10.81 5.30
C SER A 218 -2.06 11.54 4.55
N ILE A 219 -1.83 11.71 3.25
CA ILE A 219 -2.76 12.29 2.29
C ILE A 219 -3.05 11.22 1.24
N VAL A 220 -4.32 10.96 0.97
CA VAL A 220 -4.76 10.12 -0.15
C VAL A 220 -5.56 10.98 -1.10
N TYR A 221 -5.22 10.97 -2.38
CA TYR A 221 -5.99 11.64 -3.42
C TYR A 221 -6.50 10.61 -4.41
N ALA A 222 -7.82 10.40 -4.44
CA ALA A 222 -8.44 9.59 -5.48
C ALA A 222 -8.45 10.40 -6.78
N THR A 223 -7.72 9.94 -7.77
CA THR A 223 -7.50 10.59 -9.05
C THR A 223 -7.62 9.57 -10.19
N GLN A 224 -6.92 9.67 -11.32
CA GLN A 224 -7.29 8.85 -12.45
C GLN A 224 -6.08 8.35 -13.25
N GLU A 225 -6.15 7.09 -13.74
CA GLU A 225 -5.34 6.63 -14.86
C GLU A 225 -6.24 6.35 -16.04
N ASN A 226 -6.03 7.08 -17.15
CA ASN A 226 -6.73 6.86 -18.41
C ASN A 226 -5.89 6.00 -19.36
N ARG A 227 -6.56 5.11 -20.09
CA ARG A 227 -5.95 4.01 -20.82
C ARG A 227 -6.40 4.00 -22.26
N GLN A 228 -5.48 4.18 -23.19
CA GLN A 228 -5.73 4.03 -24.63
C GLN A 228 -4.95 2.81 -25.15
N HIS A 229 -5.66 1.86 -25.71
CA HIS A 229 -5.11 0.55 -26.06
C HIS A 229 -3.86 0.59 -26.95
N VAL A 230 -3.76 1.54 -27.87
CA VAL A 230 -2.64 1.66 -28.80
C VAL A 230 -1.66 2.75 -28.39
N LEU A 231 -2.17 3.88 -27.91
CA LEU A 231 -1.35 5.07 -27.67
C LEU A 231 -0.64 5.09 -26.32
N GLY A 232 -1.19 4.41 -25.32
CA GLY A 232 -0.60 4.33 -23.98
C GLY A 232 -1.53 4.77 -22.87
N HIS A 233 -0.96 4.99 -21.70
CA HIS A 233 -1.67 5.40 -20.49
C HIS A 233 -1.21 6.77 -20.01
N LEU A 234 -2.05 7.44 -19.20
CA LEU A 234 -1.70 8.65 -18.48
C LEU A 234 -2.24 8.60 -17.06
N THR A 235 -1.38 8.91 -16.11
CA THR A 235 -1.77 9.20 -14.73
C THR A 235 -2.05 10.69 -14.60
N LEU A 236 -3.27 11.02 -14.17
CA LEU A 236 -3.81 12.37 -14.08
C LEU A 236 -4.02 12.72 -12.61
N LEU A 237 -3.11 13.47 -12.00
CA LEU A 237 -3.13 13.78 -10.58
C LEU A 237 -3.88 15.08 -10.28
N GLY A 238 -4.56 15.12 -9.12
CA GLY A 238 -5.20 16.33 -8.62
C GLY A 238 -6.46 16.75 -9.37
N LEU A 239 -7.20 15.79 -9.92
CA LEU A 239 -8.43 16.05 -10.65
C LEU A 239 -9.56 16.51 -9.71
N LYS A 240 -10.28 17.56 -10.08
CA LYS A 240 -11.50 18.02 -9.39
C LYS A 240 -12.74 17.28 -9.86
N TYR A 241 -12.75 16.80 -11.08
CA TYR A 241 -13.77 15.94 -11.71
C TYR A 241 -13.09 14.95 -12.64
N PRO A 242 -13.71 13.76 -12.85
CA PRO A 242 -13.17 12.76 -13.76
C PRO A 242 -13.00 13.29 -15.18
N VAL A 243 -12.02 12.75 -15.88
CA VAL A 243 -11.76 13.06 -17.30
C VAL A 243 -12.25 11.89 -18.16
N ASP A 244 -13.32 12.11 -18.89
CA ASP A 244 -13.94 11.11 -19.76
C ASP A 244 -13.46 11.19 -21.22
N PRO A 245 -13.52 10.08 -21.96
CA PRO A 245 -13.72 8.69 -21.51
C PRO A 245 -12.47 8.17 -20.80
N TRP A 246 -12.62 7.20 -19.86
CA TRP A 246 -11.49 6.65 -19.10
C TRP A 246 -10.64 5.68 -19.90
N CYS A 247 -11.27 5.00 -20.86
CA CYS A 247 -10.62 4.13 -21.82
C CYS A 247 -10.97 4.53 -23.25
N SER A 248 -10.05 4.20 -24.17
CA SER A 248 -10.22 4.43 -25.60
C SER A 248 -9.41 3.41 -26.41
N GLY A 249 -9.67 3.30 -27.71
CA GLY A 249 -8.78 2.58 -28.63
C GLY A 249 -9.12 1.13 -28.92
N GLY A 250 -10.25 0.59 -28.48
CA GLY A 250 -10.73 -0.74 -28.88
C GLY A 250 -10.69 -1.80 -27.78
N SER A 251 -10.71 -3.07 -28.19
CA SER A 251 -10.86 -4.22 -27.31
C SER A 251 -9.78 -4.32 -26.20
N ASN A 252 -10.12 -5.01 -25.13
CA ASN A 252 -9.36 -5.22 -23.91
C ASN A 252 -9.31 -4.03 -22.95
N GLU A 253 -9.12 -2.83 -23.45
CA GLU A 253 -9.06 -1.63 -22.57
C GLU A 253 -10.34 -0.80 -22.67
N ALA A 254 -10.99 -0.76 -23.81
CA ALA A 254 -12.12 0.12 -24.07
C ALA A 254 -13.35 -0.57 -24.68
N GLU A 255 -13.69 -1.77 -24.21
CA GLU A 255 -14.85 -2.51 -24.75
C GLU A 255 -16.18 -1.75 -24.61
N HIS A 256 -16.31 -0.87 -23.61
CA HIS A 256 -17.53 -0.12 -23.32
C HIS A 256 -17.36 1.36 -23.09
N GLY A 257 -16.23 1.91 -23.38
CA GLY A 257 -16.03 3.33 -23.15
C GLY A 257 -15.03 3.92 -24.11
N GLY A 258 -15.32 5.06 -24.61
CA GLY A 258 -14.44 5.78 -25.49
C GLY A 258 -14.45 5.32 -26.93
N ASN A 259 -13.96 6.17 -27.77
CA ASN A 259 -13.86 6.01 -29.21
C ASN A 259 -12.38 5.86 -29.62
N LEU A 260 -12.13 5.55 -30.87
CA LEU A 260 -10.78 5.46 -31.43
C LEU A 260 -10.10 6.84 -31.61
N GLU A 261 -10.86 7.91 -31.52
CA GLU A 261 -10.39 9.27 -31.80
C GLU A 261 -9.83 9.98 -30.54
N THR A 262 -10.16 9.47 -29.34
CA THR A 262 -9.61 10.02 -28.11
C THR A 262 -8.15 9.64 -27.96
N THR A 263 -7.29 10.65 -27.89
CA THR A 263 -5.84 10.50 -27.73
C THR A 263 -5.41 10.85 -26.32
N LEU A 264 -4.19 10.48 -25.93
CA LEU A 264 -3.62 10.89 -24.65
C LEU A 264 -3.53 12.41 -24.52
N SER A 265 -3.34 13.13 -25.64
CA SER A 265 -3.30 14.59 -25.66
C SER A 265 -4.60 15.23 -25.17
N HIS A 266 -5.76 14.66 -25.51
CA HIS A 266 -7.07 15.13 -25.00
C HIS A 266 -7.14 15.05 -23.47
N TRP A 267 -6.71 13.91 -22.92
CA TRP A 267 -6.73 13.71 -21.47
C TRP A 267 -5.71 14.59 -20.73
N ALA A 268 -4.53 14.77 -21.33
CA ALA A 268 -3.52 15.65 -20.77
C ALA A 268 -4.02 17.10 -20.70
N ASP A 269 -4.63 17.60 -21.78
CA ASP A 269 -5.18 18.96 -21.84
C ASP A 269 -6.34 19.11 -20.83
N ALA A 270 -7.27 18.16 -20.77
CA ALA A 270 -8.39 18.17 -19.82
C ALA A 270 -7.93 18.10 -18.34
N CYS A 271 -6.85 17.39 -18.04
CA CYS A 271 -6.25 17.39 -16.71
C CYS A 271 -5.65 18.77 -16.35
N ARG A 272 -4.91 19.36 -17.28
CA ARG A 272 -4.29 20.66 -17.09
C ARG A 272 -5.29 21.80 -16.94
N ASP A 273 -6.41 21.74 -17.66
CA ASP A 273 -7.51 22.71 -17.55
C ASP A 273 -8.11 22.75 -16.13
N GLN A 274 -7.97 21.66 -15.37
CA GLN A 274 -8.35 21.58 -13.95
C GLN A 274 -7.22 22.01 -12.99
N GLY A 275 -6.01 22.28 -13.50
CA GLY A 275 -4.80 22.55 -12.72
C GLY A 275 -4.11 21.29 -12.23
N GLY A 276 -4.46 20.13 -12.79
CA GLY A 276 -3.87 18.83 -12.45
C GLY A 276 -2.43 18.66 -12.96
N THR A 277 -1.85 17.52 -12.63
CA THR A 277 -0.49 17.12 -13.01
C THR A 277 -0.52 15.88 -13.88
N VAL A 278 0.11 15.93 -15.05
CA VAL A 278 0.13 14.83 -16.02
C VAL A 278 1.42 14.05 -15.87
N ILE A 279 1.31 12.77 -15.51
CA ILE A 279 2.44 11.84 -15.42
C ILE A 279 2.33 10.80 -16.53
N LEU A 280 3.45 10.57 -17.20
CA LEU A 280 3.61 9.46 -18.11
C LEU A 280 4.00 8.21 -17.32
N PRO A 281 3.08 7.25 -17.07
CA PRO A 281 3.31 6.13 -16.18
C PRO A 281 4.20 5.06 -16.82
N HIS A 282 4.80 4.23 -15.95
CA HIS A 282 5.52 2.99 -16.26
C HIS A 282 6.30 2.99 -17.59
N ILE A 283 7.04 4.06 -17.87
CA ILE A 283 7.85 4.17 -19.10
C ILE A 283 8.83 2.96 -19.22
N PRO A 284 8.99 2.34 -20.39
CA PRO A 284 8.52 2.73 -21.73
C PRO A 284 7.25 2.02 -22.17
N ASN A 285 6.46 1.45 -21.32
CA ASN A 285 5.32 0.62 -21.71
C ASN A 285 3.98 1.19 -21.17
N PRO A 286 2.95 1.37 -22.01
CA PRO A 286 2.99 1.36 -23.49
C PRO A 286 3.58 2.67 -24.03
N ASN A 287 4.15 2.67 -25.20
CA ASN A 287 5.05 3.73 -25.67
C ASN A 287 4.71 4.35 -27.04
N CYS A 288 3.45 4.32 -27.48
CA CYS A 288 3.09 4.80 -28.81
C CYS A 288 2.98 6.33 -28.94
N GLU A 289 2.40 7.05 -27.95
CA GLU A 289 2.24 8.52 -28.00
C GLU A 289 3.18 9.32 -27.08
N PRO A 290 3.98 8.74 -26.15
CA PRO A 290 4.80 9.48 -25.19
C PRO A 290 5.72 10.53 -25.83
N ALA A 291 6.35 10.23 -26.95
CA ALA A 291 7.24 11.17 -27.64
C ALA A 291 6.50 12.45 -28.06
N THR A 292 5.27 12.33 -28.58
CA THR A 292 4.45 13.48 -28.96
C THR A 292 4.04 14.31 -27.75
N LEU A 293 3.62 13.66 -26.68
CA LEU A 293 3.25 14.33 -25.42
C LEU A 293 4.42 15.11 -24.82
N ILE A 294 5.60 14.49 -24.78
CA ILE A 294 6.83 15.13 -24.30
C ILE A 294 7.21 16.30 -25.19
N ALA A 295 7.25 16.10 -26.51
CA ALA A 295 7.63 17.12 -27.49
C ALA A 295 6.69 18.33 -27.49
N THR A 296 5.42 18.12 -27.17
CA THR A 296 4.42 19.20 -27.09
C THR A 296 4.27 19.78 -25.69
N GLY A 297 5.09 19.33 -24.73
CA GLY A 297 5.09 19.86 -23.35
C GLY A 297 3.84 19.50 -22.54
N ARG A 298 3.17 18.37 -22.84
CA ARG A 298 1.97 17.91 -22.18
C ARG A 298 2.22 17.01 -20.98
N VAL A 299 3.46 16.57 -20.76
CA VAL A 299 3.89 15.73 -19.64
C VAL A 299 4.63 16.57 -18.60
N ASP A 300 4.25 16.46 -17.35
CA ASP A 300 4.86 17.15 -16.23
C ASP A 300 5.94 16.32 -15.55
N ALA A 301 5.80 14.99 -15.55
CA ALA A 301 6.78 14.04 -15.02
C ALA A 301 6.71 12.70 -15.73
N VAL A 302 7.77 11.92 -15.60
CA VAL A 302 7.86 10.56 -16.13
C VAL A 302 8.04 9.59 -14.96
N GLU A 303 7.18 8.58 -14.91
CA GLU A 303 7.24 7.56 -13.89
C GLU A 303 8.14 6.41 -14.33
N TYR A 304 9.08 6.07 -13.47
CA TYR A 304 9.92 4.91 -13.63
C TYR A 304 9.39 3.75 -12.78
N LEU A 305 9.17 2.62 -13.44
CA LEU A 305 8.75 1.38 -12.81
C LEU A 305 9.74 0.27 -13.17
N THR A 306 10.13 -0.53 -12.19
CA THR A 306 11.24 -1.48 -12.35
C THR A 306 10.92 -2.73 -13.12
N HIS A 307 9.68 -3.00 -13.51
CA HIS A 307 9.43 -4.15 -14.37
C HIS A 307 9.99 -3.94 -15.81
N ALA A 308 10.26 -2.73 -16.21
CA ALA A 308 10.92 -2.44 -17.48
C ALA A 308 12.44 -2.47 -17.29
N ILE A 309 13.06 -3.60 -17.55
CA ILE A 309 14.50 -3.85 -17.36
C ILE A 309 15.41 -2.78 -18.01
N TYR A 310 14.93 -2.04 -19.03
CA TYR A 310 15.66 -1.02 -19.76
C TYR A 310 14.95 0.35 -19.82
N GLY A 311 13.99 0.61 -18.95
CA GLY A 311 13.25 1.89 -18.93
C GLY A 311 14.14 3.11 -18.82
N HIS A 312 15.26 3.02 -18.11
CA HIS A 312 16.25 4.10 -18.01
C HIS A 312 16.84 4.51 -19.37
N ASN A 313 17.00 3.60 -20.30
CA ASN A 313 17.52 3.91 -21.63
C ASN A 313 16.58 4.81 -22.41
N GLU A 314 15.27 4.57 -22.32
CA GLU A 314 14.26 5.41 -22.97
C GLU A 314 14.22 6.80 -22.32
N TYR A 315 14.25 6.88 -21.01
CA TYR A 315 14.34 8.14 -20.28
C TYR A 315 15.58 8.94 -20.68
N TYR A 316 16.75 8.32 -20.74
CA TYR A 316 17.98 9.00 -21.16
C TYR A 316 17.95 9.47 -22.62
N ARG A 317 17.21 8.79 -23.52
CA ARG A 317 17.01 9.28 -24.90
C ARG A 317 16.33 10.64 -24.91
N TYR A 318 15.28 10.82 -24.11
CA TYR A 318 14.59 12.11 -24.01
C TYR A 318 15.49 13.18 -23.38
N LEU A 319 16.22 12.86 -22.32
CA LEU A 319 17.19 13.80 -21.73
C LEU A 319 18.27 14.20 -22.74
N ASN A 320 18.80 13.27 -23.54
CA ASN A 320 19.80 13.55 -24.58
C ASN A 320 19.23 14.39 -25.72
N CYS A 321 17.92 14.38 -25.94
CA CYS A 321 17.23 15.28 -26.85
C CYS A 321 16.95 16.66 -26.25
N GLY A 322 17.35 16.91 -25.00
CA GLY A 322 17.20 18.20 -24.34
C GLY A 322 15.90 18.39 -23.56
N TYR A 323 15.07 17.35 -23.45
CA TYR A 323 13.85 17.42 -22.64
C TYR A 323 14.20 17.29 -21.14
N LYS A 324 13.78 18.26 -20.35
CA LYS A 324 13.89 18.21 -18.88
C LYS A 324 12.61 17.59 -18.33
N LEU A 325 12.68 16.34 -17.92
CA LEU A 325 11.54 15.56 -17.44
C LEU A 325 11.80 15.20 -15.97
N PRO A 326 11.04 15.74 -15.01
CA PRO A 326 11.04 15.24 -13.65
C PRO A 326 10.81 13.74 -13.61
N LEU A 327 11.60 13.04 -12.79
CA LEU A 327 11.48 11.61 -12.62
C LEU A 327 10.75 11.29 -11.32
N VAL A 328 9.72 10.45 -11.39
CA VAL A 328 8.92 10.02 -10.25
C VAL A 328 8.86 8.50 -10.17
N GLY A 329 8.56 7.98 -8.99
CA GLY A 329 8.31 6.56 -8.72
C GLY A 329 6.86 6.33 -8.36
N GLY A 330 6.26 5.36 -9.02
CA GLY A 330 4.93 4.83 -8.72
C GLY A 330 5.00 3.31 -8.66
N THR A 331 4.20 2.73 -7.80
CA THR A 331 4.26 1.28 -7.55
C THR A 331 3.48 0.48 -8.58
N ASP A 332 2.45 1.07 -9.19
CA ASP A 332 1.44 0.36 -9.99
C ASP A 332 0.88 -0.83 -9.21
N LYS A 333 0.49 -0.54 -7.94
CA LYS A 333 -0.03 -1.56 -7.04
C LYS A 333 -1.38 -2.06 -7.54
N MET A 334 -1.44 -3.35 -7.84
CA MET A 334 -2.65 -4.00 -8.35
C MET A 334 -3.25 -5.02 -7.37
N THR A 335 -2.49 -5.46 -6.37
CA THR A 335 -2.86 -6.55 -5.47
C THR A 335 -2.23 -6.38 -4.08
N SER A 336 -2.66 -7.22 -3.11
CA SER A 336 -2.11 -7.24 -1.75
C SER A 336 -0.72 -7.90 -1.63
N ASP A 337 -0.05 -8.24 -2.71
CA ASP A 337 1.35 -8.71 -2.68
C ASP A 337 2.37 -7.62 -3.03
N VAL A 338 1.88 -6.39 -3.19
CA VAL A 338 2.71 -5.21 -3.40
C VAL A 338 2.31 -4.14 -2.38
N PRO A 339 3.22 -3.67 -1.51
CA PRO A 339 2.93 -2.59 -0.57
C PRO A 339 2.87 -1.25 -1.30
N VAL A 340 2.09 -0.30 -0.80
CA VAL A 340 2.14 1.08 -1.30
C VAL A 340 3.54 1.66 -1.10
N GLY A 341 3.99 2.49 -2.03
CA GLY A 341 5.29 3.13 -1.95
C GLY A 341 6.48 2.18 -2.04
N LEU A 342 6.31 0.98 -2.65
CA LEU A 342 7.44 0.11 -2.99
C LEU A 342 8.41 0.83 -3.93
N TYR A 343 7.89 1.58 -4.86
CA TYR A 343 8.62 2.58 -5.63
C TYR A 343 8.01 3.94 -5.31
N ARG A 344 8.75 4.78 -4.60
CA ARG A 344 8.24 6.05 -4.10
C ARG A 344 9.04 7.24 -4.60
N THR A 345 8.32 8.32 -4.78
CA THR A 345 8.88 9.64 -5.07
C THR A 345 9.10 10.37 -3.76
N TYR A 346 10.25 11.00 -3.61
CA TYR A 346 10.51 11.99 -2.57
C TYR A 346 10.50 13.38 -3.22
N VAL A 347 9.66 14.27 -2.71
CA VAL A 347 9.51 15.63 -3.20
C VAL A 347 10.05 16.60 -2.18
N TYR A 348 11.07 17.40 -2.56
CA TYR A 348 11.57 18.46 -1.71
C TYR A 348 10.65 19.68 -1.74
N ILE A 349 10.17 20.10 -0.57
CA ILE A 349 9.35 21.30 -0.38
C ILE A 349 10.13 22.27 0.49
N PRO A 350 10.48 23.49 0.02
CA PRO A 350 11.27 24.46 0.78
C PRO A 350 10.63 24.83 2.13
N ASP A 351 11.45 25.29 3.08
CA ASP A 351 11.02 25.60 4.46
C ASP A 351 9.94 26.70 4.56
N ASN A 352 9.90 27.60 3.59
CA ASN A 352 8.91 28.68 3.54
C ASN A 352 7.55 28.26 2.94
N GLU A 353 7.40 27.00 2.56
CA GLU A 353 6.18 26.43 1.99
C GLU A 353 5.61 25.34 2.91
N GLU A 354 4.30 25.30 3.02
CA GLU A 354 3.62 24.27 3.79
C GLU A 354 3.55 22.95 3.04
N PHE A 355 3.68 21.82 3.75
CA PHE A 355 3.38 20.52 3.18
C PHE A 355 1.86 20.35 3.04
N ASN A 356 1.40 20.27 1.80
CA ASN A 356 0.05 19.88 1.40
C ASN A 356 0.13 19.26 -0.01
N TYR A 357 -0.98 18.71 -0.49
CA TYR A 357 -1.01 18.02 -1.77
C TYR A 357 -0.67 18.94 -2.95
N ASP A 358 -1.16 20.18 -2.95
CA ASP A 358 -0.93 21.13 -4.04
C ASP A 358 0.55 21.51 -4.15
N ASN A 359 1.20 21.77 -3.02
CA ASN A 359 2.62 22.02 -2.96
C ASN A 359 3.44 20.78 -3.34
N TRP A 360 3.01 19.58 -2.91
CA TRP A 360 3.66 18.34 -3.32
C TRP A 360 3.65 18.19 -4.85
N CYS A 361 2.51 18.38 -5.50
CA CYS A 361 2.39 18.37 -6.96
C CYS A 361 3.17 19.51 -7.63
N LYS A 362 3.15 20.74 -7.06
CA LYS A 362 3.89 21.92 -7.56
C LYS A 362 5.38 21.62 -7.64
N TYR A 363 5.96 21.10 -6.56
CA TYR A 363 7.40 20.83 -6.50
C TYR A 363 7.79 19.55 -7.24
N LEU A 364 6.87 18.60 -7.39
CA LEU A 364 7.04 17.47 -8.30
C LEU A 364 7.21 17.96 -9.75
N ARG A 365 6.30 18.84 -10.23
CA ARG A 365 6.40 19.44 -11.58
C ARG A 365 7.67 20.28 -11.76
N ALA A 366 8.16 20.89 -10.69
CA ALA A 366 9.41 21.66 -10.73
C ALA A 366 10.67 20.77 -10.82
N GLY A 367 10.54 19.45 -10.65
CA GLY A 367 11.66 18.52 -10.69
C GLY A 367 12.44 18.42 -9.38
N ASN A 368 11.87 18.91 -8.27
CA ASN A 368 12.45 18.77 -6.95
C ASN A 368 12.25 17.34 -6.42
N THR A 369 12.57 16.34 -7.23
CA THR A 369 12.23 14.94 -6.98
C THR A 369 13.41 14.01 -7.11
N PHE A 370 13.39 12.95 -6.32
CA PHE A 370 14.07 11.70 -6.64
C PHE A 370 13.14 10.53 -6.32
N LEU A 371 13.43 9.39 -6.91
CA LEU A 371 12.68 8.15 -6.62
C LEU A 371 13.58 7.12 -5.95
N SER A 372 12.96 6.22 -5.19
CA SER A 372 13.65 5.07 -4.61
C SER A 372 12.75 3.84 -4.54
N GLY A 373 13.37 2.67 -4.71
CA GLY A 373 12.82 1.36 -4.38
C GLY A 373 13.50 0.74 -3.15
N GLY A 374 14.06 1.58 -2.25
CA GLY A 374 14.71 1.14 -1.00
C GLY A 374 15.88 2.03 -0.57
N PRO A 375 17.00 2.10 -1.31
CA PRO A 375 18.13 2.94 -0.92
C PRO A 375 17.78 4.43 -0.95
N ILE A 376 18.20 5.17 0.07
CA ILE A 376 18.08 6.63 0.11
C ILE A 376 19.44 7.24 -0.20
N ILE A 377 19.49 8.07 -1.25
CA ILE A 377 20.71 8.78 -1.66
C ILE A 377 20.48 10.27 -1.50
N ARG A 378 21.29 10.93 -0.68
CA ARG A 378 21.32 12.39 -0.56
C ARG A 378 22.31 12.95 -1.58
N LEU A 379 21.80 13.71 -2.52
CA LEU A 379 22.61 14.40 -3.53
C LEU A 379 22.45 15.90 -3.39
N THR A 380 23.59 16.59 -3.33
CA THR A 380 23.65 18.04 -3.42
C THR A 380 24.65 18.44 -4.50
N ALA A 381 24.39 19.53 -5.19
CA ALA A 381 25.34 20.17 -6.11
C ALA A 381 25.63 21.58 -5.58
N ASP A 382 26.92 21.90 -5.30
CA ASP A 382 27.33 23.14 -4.68
C ASP A 382 26.57 23.51 -3.39
N GLY A 383 26.24 22.48 -2.61
CA GLY A 383 25.47 22.61 -1.37
C GLY A 383 23.97 22.84 -1.57
N GLN A 384 23.48 22.83 -2.79
CA GLN A 384 22.07 23.00 -3.11
C GLN A 384 21.36 21.64 -3.27
N PRO A 385 20.11 21.51 -2.83
CA PRO A 385 19.33 20.27 -2.98
C PRO A 385 18.92 20.01 -4.43
N ILE A 386 18.40 18.81 -4.69
CA ILE A 386 17.83 18.42 -5.97
C ILE A 386 16.72 19.41 -6.38
N GLY A 387 16.68 19.77 -7.67
CA GLY A 387 15.72 20.73 -8.24
C GLY A 387 16.14 22.19 -8.17
N SER A 388 17.26 22.49 -7.53
CA SER A 388 17.85 23.86 -7.56
C SER A 388 18.44 24.21 -8.93
N THR A 389 18.37 25.48 -9.31
CA THR A 389 18.93 26.02 -10.57
C THR A 389 20.19 26.87 -10.32
#